data_5adc711ebf304b88e800e20264e9f7bd
#
_entry.id   5adc711ebf304b88e800e20264e9f7bd
#
_cell.length_a   1.000
_cell.length_b   1.000
_cell.length_c   1.000
_cell.angle_alpha   90.00
_cell.angle_beta   90.00
_cell.angle_gamma   90.00
#
_symmetry.space_group_name_H-M   'P 1'
#
loop_
_entity.id
_entity.type
_entity.pdbx_description
1 polymer ?
#
loop_
_entity_poly.entity_id
_entity_poly.type
_entity_poly.pdbx_seq_one_letter_code
_entity_poly.pdbx_strand_id
1 'polypeptide(L)'
;MSGNIPDRWIPYKALGNVINGTRIICFKVPLHKRVQRSSFITVKDLWDINTLLKAIPKLGAVIDLTNTVKYYDPAELKSKGVLYKKIITPGRQLPPEYVVNVFMDTVDEFLKINDDWLIGVHCTHGLNRTGYMVCRYMRDRIGIPAKDAIKSFEMARGYQIERANFIADLLGKSPAAPDLGTDTVIKPVKKKYKIKRSSSPTMKIVK
;
A
#
# COMPACT_ATOMS: atom_id res chain seq x y z
N MET A 1 23.53 -15.22 -2.21
CA MET A 1 22.29 -15.56 -1.51
C MET A 1 21.18 -15.62 -2.55
N SER A 2 20.60 -16.80 -2.82
CA SER A 2 19.43 -16.95 -3.69
C SER A 2 18.22 -16.40 -2.91
N GLY A 3 17.79 -15.19 -3.25
CA GLY A 3 16.59 -14.61 -2.64
C GLY A 3 15.34 -15.29 -3.21
N ASN A 4 14.61 -16.02 -2.38
CA ASN A 4 13.32 -16.57 -2.77
C ASN A 4 12.26 -15.46 -2.81
N ILE A 5 11.27 -15.63 -3.71
CA ILE A 5 10.07 -14.78 -3.72
C ILE A 5 9.41 -14.86 -2.35
N PRO A 6 8.97 -13.74 -1.77
CA PRO A 6 8.23 -13.78 -0.52
C PRO A 6 6.98 -14.65 -0.62
N ASP A 7 6.68 -15.37 0.45
CA ASP A 7 5.46 -16.16 0.53
C ASP A 7 4.22 -15.33 0.17
N ARG A 8 3.28 -15.93 -0.58
CA ARG A 8 2.03 -15.28 -1.05
C ARG A 8 2.23 -13.97 -1.85
N TRP A 9 3.44 -13.67 -2.37
CA TRP A 9 3.70 -12.41 -3.07
C TRP A 9 3.05 -12.38 -4.47
N ILE A 10 3.05 -13.50 -5.19
CA ILE A 10 2.56 -13.59 -6.58
C ILE A 10 1.05 -13.23 -6.69
N PRO A 11 0.14 -13.78 -5.88
CA PRO A 11 -1.30 -13.57 -6.07
C PRO A 11 -1.78 -12.13 -5.81
N TYR A 12 -0.98 -11.28 -5.18
CA TYR A 12 -1.36 -9.88 -5.02
C TYR A 12 -0.99 -9.03 -6.23
N LYS A 13 -1.91 -8.16 -6.65
CA LYS A 13 -1.60 -7.12 -7.62
C LYS A 13 -0.43 -6.27 -7.14
N ALA A 14 0.46 -5.94 -8.06
CA ALA A 14 1.68 -5.19 -7.74
C ALA A 14 1.36 -3.82 -7.13
N LEU A 15 0.45 -3.07 -7.75
CA LEU A 15 0.13 -1.69 -7.46
C LEU A 15 -1.36 -1.51 -7.14
N GLY A 16 -1.67 -0.62 -6.21
CA GLY A 16 -2.99 -0.07 -5.96
C GLY A 16 -3.21 1.26 -6.70
N ASN A 17 -4.32 1.93 -6.39
CA ASN A 17 -4.58 3.30 -6.81
C ASN A 17 -4.10 4.29 -5.74
N VAL A 18 -4.01 5.58 -6.09
CA VAL A 18 -3.85 6.65 -5.10
C VAL A 18 -5.05 6.65 -4.16
N ILE A 19 -4.80 6.75 -2.86
CA ILE A 19 -5.86 6.79 -1.86
C ILE A 19 -6.54 8.17 -1.92
N ASN A 20 -7.86 8.14 -2.09
CA ASN A 20 -8.64 9.37 -2.26
C ASN A 20 -8.44 10.34 -1.08
N GLY A 21 -8.25 11.61 -1.40
CA GLY A 21 -7.96 12.66 -0.41
C GLY A 21 -6.53 12.66 0.12
N THR A 22 -5.63 11.87 -0.46
CA THR A 22 -4.21 11.83 -0.10
C THR A 22 -3.31 11.81 -1.32
N ARG A 23 -2.01 12.00 -1.12
CA ARG A 23 -0.95 11.76 -2.13
C ARG A 23 -0.20 10.45 -1.87
N ILE A 24 -0.87 9.46 -1.28
CA ILE A 24 -0.29 8.16 -0.91
C ILE A 24 -0.76 7.09 -1.90
N ILE A 25 0.17 6.27 -2.37
CA ILE A 25 -0.07 5.10 -3.20
C ILE A 25 0.63 3.87 -2.60
N CYS A 26 -0.06 2.72 -2.58
CA CYS A 26 0.43 1.53 -1.91
C CYS A 26 0.67 0.39 -2.90
N PHE A 27 1.76 -0.36 -2.70
CA PHE A 27 2.17 -1.45 -3.58
C PHE A 27 2.87 -2.58 -2.80
N LYS A 28 3.00 -3.75 -3.42
CA LYS A 28 3.83 -4.84 -2.89
C LYS A 28 5.31 -4.54 -3.13
N VAL A 29 6.20 -5.09 -2.30
CA VAL A 29 7.64 -4.86 -2.42
C VAL A 29 8.13 -5.20 -3.83
N PRO A 30 8.89 -4.30 -4.49
CA PRO A 30 9.63 -4.65 -5.71
C PRO A 30 10.73 -5.67 -5.39
N LEU A 31 11.06 -6.51 -6.33
CA LEU A 31 12.10 -7.52 -6.17
C LEU A 31 13.22 -7.31 -7.19
N HIS A 32 14.45 -7.61 -6.79
CA HIS A 32 15.57 -7.69 -7.73
C HIS A 32 15.23 -8.56 -8.95
N LYS A 33 15.61 -8.15 -10.14
CA LYS A 33 15.42 -8.93 -11.38
C LYS A 33 15.95 -10.35 -11.28
N ARG A 34 17.08 -10.54 -10.59
CA ARG A 34 17.71 -11.86 -10.38
C ARG A 34 16.76 -12.81 -9.63
N VAL A 35 16.08 -12.31 -8.57
CA VAL A 35 15.12 -13.12 -7.79
C VAL A 35 13.94 -13.54 -8.65
N GLN A 36 13.45 -12.64 -9.48
CA GLN A 36 12.29 -12.91 -10.34
C GLN A 36 12.61 -13.90 -11.46
N ARG A 37 13.80 -13.78 -12.07
CA ARG A 37 14.25 -14.71 -13.12
C ARG A 37 14.43 -16.15 -12.62
N SER A 38 14.88 -16.35 -11.39
CA SER A 38 15.06 -17.69 -10.81
C SER A 38 13.76 -18.37 -10.39
N SER A 39 12.61 -17.71 -10.47
CA SER A 39 11.37 -18.14 -9.85
C SER A 39 10.20 -18.31 -10.83
N PHE A 40 10.46 -18.48 -12.13
CA PHE A 40 9.44 -18.69 -13.17
C PHE A 40 8.32 -17.62 -13.21
N ILE A 41 8.62 -16.38 -12.77
CA ILE A 41 7.66 -15.28 -12.90
C ILE A 41 7.48 -14.92 -14.36
N THR A 42 6.23 -14.79 -14.80
CA THR A 42 5.93 -14.39 -16.17
C THR A 42 6.29 -12.90 -16.37
N VAL A 43 6.62 -12.52 -17.61
CA VAL A 43 7.01 -11.13 -17.93
C VAL A 43 5.98 -10.10 -17.47
N LYS A 44 4.69 -10.44 -17.55
CA LYS A 44 3.58 -9.57 -17.11
C LYS A 44 3.50 -9.40 -15.58
N ASP A 45 4.09 -10.30 -14.83
CA ASP A 45 4.08 -10.29 -13.36
C ASP A 45 5.38 -9.69 -12.77
N LEU A 46 6.32 -9.29 -13.64
CA LEU A 46 7.56 -8.64 -13.22
C LEU A 46 7.27 -7.34 -12.46
N TRP A 47 7.84 -7.22 -11.27
CA TRP A 47 7.71 -6.06 -10.41
C TRP A 47 9.04 -5.73 -9.74
N ASP A 48 9.83 -4.92 -10.43
CA ASP A 48 11.12 -4.37 -9.98
C ASP A 48 11.03 -2.85 -9.87
N ILE A 49 12.13 -2.20 -9.47
CA ILE A 49 12.19 -0.73 -9.35
C ILE A 49 11.92 -0.03 -10.69
N ASN A 50 12.42 -0.55 -11.81
CA ASN A 50 12.17 0.06 -13.11
C ASN A 50 10.69 -0.01 -13.50
N THR A 51 10.03 -1.14 -13.22
CA THR A 51 8.59 -1.31 -13.45
C THR A 51 7.77 -0.41 -12.54
N LEU A 52 8.17 -0.28 -11.27
CA LEU A 52 7.56 0.63 -10.31
C LEU A 52 7.61 2.09 -10.81
N LEU A 53 8.79 2.57 -11.21
CA LEU A 53 8.99 3.94 -11.68
C LEU A 53 8.21 4.24 -12.97
N LYS A 54 8.12 3.28 -13.88
CA LYS A 54 7.28 3.40 -15.07
C LYS A 54 5.79 3.47 -14.74
N ALA A 55 5.34 2.69 -13.75
CA ALA A 55 3.94 2.62 -13.36
C ALA A 55 3.50 3.86 -12.54
N ILE A 56 4.43 4.55 -11.88
CA ILE A 56 4.15 5.73 -11.05
C ILE A 56 5.12 6.86 -11.46
N PRO A 57 4.86 7.57 -12.56
CA PRO A 57 5.77 8.63 -13.04
C PRO A 57 5.98 9.79 -12.04
N LYS A 58 5.01 10.04 -11.16
CA LYS A 58 5.07 11.08 -10.12
C LYS A 58 5.57 10.56 -8.76
N LEU A 59 6.18 9.38 -8.70
CA LEU A 59 6.73 8.84 -7.47
C LEU A 59 7.93 9.67 -7.00
N GLY A 60 7.75 10.49 -5.97
CA GLY A 60 8.79 11.33 -5.41
C GLY A 60 9.46 10.75 -4.17
N ALA A 61 8.77 9.89 -3.44
CA ALA A 61 9.29 9.28 -2.22
C ALA A 61 8.76 7.85 -2.02
N VAL A 62 9.54 7.01 -1.35
CA VAL A 62 9.15 5.64 -0.96
C VAL A 62 9.43 5.42 0.52
N ILE A 63 8.42 4.93 1.24
CA ILE A 63 8.55 4.45 2.62
C ILE A 63 8.46 2.93 2.61
N ASP A 64 9.54 2.29 3.01
CA ASP A 64 9.68 0.82 3.08
C ASP A 64 9.50 0.32 4.51
N LEU A 65 8.41 -0.39 4.75
CA LEU A 65 8.03 -0.98 6.04
C LEU A 65 8.46 -2.44 6.19
N THR A 66 9.27 -2.98 5.29
CA THR A 66 9.73 -4.36 5.41
C THR A 66 10.76 -4.53 6.53
N ASN A 67 10.76 -5.70 7.19
CA ASN A 67 11.72 -6.05 8.25
C ASN A 67 12.98 -6.70 7.67
N THR A 68 13.43 -6.25 6.50
CA THR A 68 14.61 -6.78 5.80
C THR A 68 15.05 -5.83 4.70
N VAL A 69 16.30 -5.96 4.25
CA VAL A 69 16.87 -5.15 3.15
C VAL A 69 17.15 -5.99 1.89
N LYS A 70 16.69 -7.25 1.84
CA LYS A 70 17.09 -8.21 0.82
C LYS A 70 16.33 -8.12 -0.51
N TYR A 71 15.24 -7.34 -0.60
CA TYR A 71 14.34 -7.41 -1.75
C TYR A 71 14.79 -6.57 -2.95
N TYR A 72 15.35 -5.40 -2.72
CA TYR A 72 15.90 -4.50 -3.73
C TYR A 72 16.96 -3.57 -3.11
N ASP A 73 17.76 -2.92 -3.95
CA ASP A 73 18.72 -1.92 -3.52
C ASP A 73 18.06 -0.52 -3.55
N PRO A 74 17.97 0.18 -2.41
CA PRO A 74 17.43 1.54 -2.37
C PRO A 74 18.21 2.54 -3.24
N ALA A 75 19.46 2.26 -3.58
CA ALA A 75 20.26 3.09 -4.48
C ALA A 75 19.60 3.21 -5.88
N GLU A 76 18.85 2.18 -6.31
CA GLU A 76 18.11 2.23 -7.58
C GLU A 76 17.02 3.33 -7.58
N LEU A 77 16.37 3.60 -6.44
CA LEU A 77 15.40 4.69 -6.27
C LEU A 77 16.12 6.03 -6.18
N LYS A 78 17.14 6.13 -5.32
CA LYS A 78 17.88 7.37 -5.06
C LYS A 78 18.57 7.89 -6.33
N SER A 79 19.12 7.01 -7.16
CA SER A 79 19.75 7.40 -8.44
C SER A 79 18.77 7.98 -9.46
N LYS A 80 17.45 7.85 -9.23
CA LYS A 80 16.38 8.43 -10.04
C LYS A 80 15.70 9.63 -9.36
N GLY A 81 16.32 10.16 -8.31
CA GLY A 81 15.79 11.31 -7.57
C GLY A 81 14.62 10.99 -6.64
N VAL A 82 14.31 9.71 -6.40
CA VAL A 82 13.24 9.31 -5.48
C VAL A 82 13.79 9.22 -4.07
N LEU A 83 13.18 9.94 -3.15
CA LEU A 83 13.53 9.88 -1.73
C LEU A 83 13.17 8.50 -1.16
N TYR A 84 13.96 8.03 -0.21
CA TYR A 84 13.77 6.72 0.38
C TYR A 84 13.93 6.76 1.90
N LYS A 85 12.94 6.24 2.60
CA LYS A 85 12.97 6.03 4.05
C LYS A 85 12.65 4.57 4.39
N LYS A 86 13.55 3.93 5.12
CA LYS A 86 13.33 2.63 5.72
C LYS A 86 12.80 2.80 7.13
N ILE A 87 11.66 2.18 7.43
CA ILE A 87 11.10 2.09 8.78
C ILE A 87 10.86 0.62 9.08
N ILE A 88 11.82 -0.01 9.75
CA ILE A 88 11.76 -1.44 10.08
C ILE A 88 10.53 -1.71 10.94
N THR A 89 9.61 -2.50 10.39
CA THR A 89 8.35 -2.84 11.05
C THR A 89 8.15 -4.35 11.05
N PRO A 90 8.27 -5.02 12.21
CA PRO A 90 7.98 -6.44 12.32
C PRO A 90 6.56 -6.77 11.86
N GLY A 91 6.38 -7.95 11.28
CA GLY A 91 5.05 -8.40 10.85
C GLY A 91 4.23 -8.99 11.97
N ARG A 92 2.90 -9.09 11.79
CA ARG A 92 1.94 -9.81 12.64
C ARG A 92 1.65 -9.21 14.01
N GLN A 93 2.41 -8.25 14.48
CA GLN A 93 2.21 -7.52 15.72
C GLN A 93 2.01 -6.04 15.45
N LEU A 94 1.35 -5.35 16.38
CA LEU A 94 1.18 -3.90 16.31
C LEU A 94 2.56 -3.23 16.41
N PRO A 95 2.87 -2.27 15.53
CA PRO A 95 4.07 -1.46 15.70
C PRO A 95 3.98 -0.64 16.99
N PRO A 96 5.09 -0.47 17.70
CA PRO A 96 5.14 0.48 18.82
C PRO A 96 4.76 1.90 18.37
N GLU A 97 4.15 2.68 19.26
CA GLU A 97 3.64 4.01 18.91
C GLU A 97 4.72 4.95 18.38
N TYR A 98 5.95 4.87 18.90
CA TYR A 98 7.05 5.67 18.37
C TYR A 98 7.37 5.36 16.90
N VAL A 99 7.20 4.10 16.45
CA VAL A 99 7.40 3.71 15.03
C VAL A 99 6.27 4.28 14.16
N VAL A 100 5.05 4.30 14.68
CA VAL A 100 3.90 4.92 14.00
C VAL A 100 4.12 6.43 13.86
N ASN A 101 4.60 7.10 14.91
CA ASN A 101 4.91 8.53 14.87
C ASN A 101 6.02 8.84 13.86
N VAL A 102 7.12 8.07 13.84
CA VAL A 102 8.18 8.21 12.83
C VAL A 102 7.62 8.07 11.41
N PHE A 103 6.68 7.14 11.19
CA PHE A 103 6.03 7.00 9.88
C PHE A 103 5.21 8.26 9.53
N MET A 104 4.38 8.74 10.44
CA MET A 104 3.54 9.92 10.20
C MET A 104 4.37 11.18 9.94
N ASP A 105 5.41 11.40 10.74
CA ASP A 105 6.33 12.52 10.57
C ASP A 105 7.07 12.45 9.23
N THR A 106 7.50 11.25 8.82
CA THR A 106 8.13 11.04 7.51
C THR A 106 7.18 11.37 6.35
N VAL A 107 5.89 11.00 6.47
CA VAL A 107 4.89 11.36 5.45
C VAL A 107 4.73 12.87 5.40
N ASP A 108 4.58 13.53 6.54
CA ASP A 108 4.45 14.99 6.62
C ASP A 108 5.68 15.73 6.05
N GLU A 109 6.89 15.24 6.34
CA GLU A 109 8.13 15.77 5.77
C GLU A 109 8.14 15.66 4.24
N PHE A 110 7.82 14.49 3.70
CA PHE A 110 7.82 14.29 2.25
C PHE A 110 6.75 15.11 1.54
N LEU A 111 5.58 15.29 2.15
CA LEU A 111 4.51 16.12 1.59
C LEU A 111 4.88 17.60 1.48
N LYS A 112 5.78 18.09 2.32
CA LYS A 112 6.29 19.49 2.30
C LYS A 112 7.31 19.76 1.22
N ILE A 113 8.00 18.72 0.72
CA ILE A 113 9.09 18.88 -0.25
C ILE A 113 8.56 19.26 -1.63
N ASN A 114 7.44 18.68 -2.04
CA ASN A 114 6.86 18.90 -3.36
C ASN A 114 5.35 18.58 -3.35
N ASP A 115 4.54 19.47 -3.91
CA ASP A 115 3.08 19.36 -3.89
C ASP A 115 2.50 18.40 -4.96
N ASP A 116 3.29 18.02 -5.95
CA ASP A 116 2.85 17.19 -7.08
C ASP A 116 3.28 15.71 -6.96
N TRP A 117 4.16 15.39 -6.03
CA TRP A 117 4.68 14.05 -5.84
C TRP A 117 3.69 13.12 -5.16
N LEU A 118 3.80 11.84 -5.51
CA LEU A 118 3.17 10.75 -4.80
C LEU A 118 4.18 10.11 -3.84
N ILE A 119 3.70 9.75 -2.65
CA ILE A 119 4.44 8.97 -1.66
C ILE A 119 4.04 7.51 -1.80
N GLY A 120 4.98 6.67 -2.19
CA GLY A 120 4.81 5.23 -2.24
C GLY A 120 5.02 4.59 -0.87
N VAL A 121 4.10 3.75 -0.41
CA VAL A 121 4.23 3.02 0.84
C VAL A 121 4.10 1.53 0.59
N HIS A 122 5.06 0.75 1.08
CA HIS A 122 4.99 -0.69 0.96
C HIS A 122 5.54 -1.45 2.19
N CYS A 123 5.05 -2.64 2.37
CA CYS A 123 5.67 -3.72 3.13
C CYS A 123 5.91 -4.91 2.18
N THR A 124 5.84 -6.15 2.61
CA THR A 124 6.01 -7.29 1.69
C THR A 124 4.89 -7.37 0.65
N HIS A 125 3.62 -7.31 1.08
CA HIS A 125 2.44 -7.41 0.20
C HIS A 125 1.77 -6.04 -0.05
N GLY A 126 2.24 -4.98 0.60
CA GLY A 126 1.60 -3.67 0.55
C GLY A 126 0.19 -3.67 1.13
N LEU A 127 -0.08 -4.49 2.13
CA LEU A 127 -1.43 -4.72 2.65
C LEU A 127 -1.52 -4.52 4.17
N ASN A 128 -1.02 -5.45 4.97
CA ASN A 128 -1.27 -5.42 6.42
C ASN A 128 -0.53 -4.28 7.15
N ARG A 129 0.82 -4.30 7.21
CA ARG A 129 1.61 -3.21 7.82
C ARG A 129 1.39 -1.88 7.12
N THR A 130 1.37 -1.91 5.80
CA THR A 130 1.09 -0.73 4.96
C THR A 130 -0.28 -0.14 5.27
N GLY A 131 -1.32 -0.98 5.29
CA GLY A 131 -2.68 -0.55 5.57
C GLY A 131 -2.83 0.03 6.97
N TYR A 132 -2.24 -0.64 7.97
CA TYR A 132 -2.26 -0.15 9.34
C TYR A 132 -1.63 1.24 9.46
N MET A 133 -0.39 1.41 8.99
CA MET A 133 0.33 2.68 9.07
C MET A 133 -0.38 3.82 8.33
N VAL A 134 -0.85 3.53 7.11
CA VAL A 134 -1.55 4.54 6.30
C VAL A 134 -2.91 4.89 6.90
N CYS A 135 -3.66 3.92 7.44
CA CYS A 135 -4.92 4.20 8.14
C CYS A 135 -4.70 4.98 9.44
N ARG A 136 -3.59 4.71 10.19
CA ARG A 136 -3.18 5.51 11.34
C ARG A 136 -2.92 6.97 10.92
N TYR A 137 -2.17 7.19 9.85
CA TYR A 137 -1.92 8.53 9.32
C TYR A 137 -3.22 9.25 8.93
N MET A 138 -4.10 8.59 8.19
CA MET A 138 -5.39 9.17 7.80
C MET A 138 -6.26 9.51 9.00
N ARG A 139 -6.28 8.65 10.03
CA ARG A 139 -7.05 8.87 11.24
C ARG A 139 -6.45 9.97 12.11
N ASP A 140 -5.16 9.87 12.41
CA ASP A 140 -4.52 10.64 13.47
C ASP A 140 -3.98 12.00 13.00
N ARG A 141 -3.64 12.16 11.70
CA ARG A 141 -3.14 13.41 11.12
C ARG A 141 -4.16 14.12 10.22
N ILE A 142 -4.94 13.37 9.45
CA ILE A 142 -5.94 13.97 8.53
C ILE A 142 -7.31 14.09 9.22
N GLY A 143 -7.59 13.33 10.28
CA GLY A 143 -8.88 13.35 10.99
C GLY A 143 -9.97 12.51 10.32
N ILE A 144 -9.61 11.58 9.42
CA ILE A 144 -10.58 10.69 8.77
C ILE A 144 -11.03 9.61 9.76
N PRO A 145 -12.35 9.37 9.97
CA PRO A 145 -12.82 8.31 10.84
C PRO A 145 -12.22 6.96 10.48
N ALA A 146 -11.82 6.16 11.47
CA ALA A 146 -11.09 4.91 11.27
C ALA A 146 -11.76 3.95 10.27
N LYS A 147 -13.09 3.82 10.30
CA LYS A 147 -13.85 2.98 9.36
C LYS A 147 -13.71 3.46 7.91
N ASP A 148 -13.70 4.77 7.70
CA ASP A 148 -13.59 5.37 6.38
C ASP A 148 -12.15 5.32 5.88
N ALA A 149 -11.17 5.49 6.76
CA ALA A 149 -9.75 5.30 6.47
C ALA A 149 -9.47 3.87 5.99
N ILE A 150 -9.95 2.86 6.73
CA ILE A 150 -9.83 1.44 6.35
C ILE A 150 -10.47 1.20 4.99
N LYS A 151 -11.72 1.64 4.79
CA LYS A 151 -12.45 1.48 3.55
C LYS A 151 -11.73 2.13 2.35
N SER A 152 -11.24 3.36 2.53
CA SER A 152 -10.51 4.09 1.49
C SER A 152 -9.21 3.40 1.09
N PHE A 153 -8.44 2.93 2.07
CA PHE A 153 -7.24 2.13 1.83
C PHE A 153 -7.56 0.84 1.08
N GLU A 154 -8.50 0.04 1.58
CA GLU A 154 -8.86 -1.25 1.00
C GLU A 154 -9.37 -1.12 -0.45
N MET A 155 -10.19 -0.10 -0.72
CA MET A 155 -10.66 0.19 -2.08
C MET A 155 -9.52 0.61 -3.01
N ALA A 156 -8.60 1.45 -2.55
CA ALA A 156 -7.45 1.88 -3.33
C ALA A 156 -6.48 0.72 -3.58
N ARG A 157 -6.20 -0.10 -2.56
CA ARG A 157 -5.28 -1.24 -2.67
C ARG A 157 -5.91 -2.42 -3.41
N GLY A 158 -7.24 -2.58 -3.34
CA GLY A 158 -8.00 -3.66 -3.96
C GLY A 158 -8.14 -4.93 -3.11
N TYR A 159 -7.69 -4.90 -1.86
CA TYR A 159 -7.75 -6.01 -0.91
C TYR A 159 -8.06 -5.51 0.49
N GLN A 160 -8.74 -6.34 1.29
CA GLN A 160 -8.98 -6.06 2.70
C GLN A 160 -7.70 -6.26 3.54
N ILE A 161 -7.53 -5.45 4.58
CA ILE A 161 -6.52 -5.72 5.61
C ILE A 161 -6.87 -7.06 6.27
N GLU A 162 -5.92 -7.99 6.29
CA GLU A 162 -6.18 -9.38 6.70
C GLU A 162 -6.01 -9.59 8.21
N ARG A 163 -5.24 -8.73 8.88
CA ARG A 163 -4.85 -8.89 10.28
C ARG A 163 -5.90 -8.31 11.22
N ALA A 164 -6.58 -9.19 11.98
CA ALA A 164 -7.65 -8.79 12.87
C ALA A 164 -7.16 -7.86 14.00
N ASN A 165 -5.94 -8.06 14.52
CA ASN A 165 -5.34 -7.21 15.53
C ASN A 165 -5.12 -5.77 15.02
N PHE A 166 -4.72 -5.59 13.75
CA PHE A 166 -4.56 -4.26 13.14
C PHE A 166 -5.91 -3.56 12.99
N ILE A 167 -6.92 -4.28 12.52
CA ILE A 167 -8.29 -3.73 12.40
C ILE A 167 -8.86 -3.36 13.76
N ALA A 168 -8.69 -4.22 14.79
CA ALA A 168 -9.18 -3.97 16.13
C ALA A 168 -8.59 -2.68 16.72
N ASP A 169 -7.26 -2.52 16.63
CA ASP A 169 -6.57 -1.32 17.11
C ASP A 169 -7.02 -0.06 16.36
N LEU A 170 -7.08 -0.11 15.02
CA LEU A 170 -7.55 1.02 14.21
C LEU A 170 -8.95 1.48 14.64
N LEU A 171 -9.83 0.54 15.04
CA LEU A 171 -11.20 0.82 15.48
C LEU A 171 -11.31 1.16 16.98
N GLY A 172 -10.19 1.30 17.69
CA GLY A 172 -10.18 1.57 19.14
C GLY A 172 -10.71 0.42 20.00
N LYS A 173 -10.65 -0.81 19.49
CA LYS A 173 -10.98 -2.04 20.22
C LYS A 173 -9.70 -2.63 20.79
N SER A 174 -9.83 -3.37 21.91
CA SER A 174 -8.69 -4.14 22.43
C SER A 174 -8.17 -5.06 21.33
N PRO A 175 -6.88 -4.97 20.97
CA PRO A 175 -6.33 -5.80 19.92
C PRO A 175 -6.45 -7.28 20.33
N ALA A 176 -6.85 -8.11 19.39
CA ALA A 176 -6.73 -9.54 19.52
C ALA A 176 -5.24 -9.92 19.69
N ALA A 177 -4.98 -11.09 20.26
CA ALA A 177 -3.62 -11.63 20.33
C ALA A 177 -2.90 -11.54 18.97
N PRO A 178 -1.55 -11.48 18.93
CA PRO A 178 -0.81 -11.46 17.69
C PRO A 178 -1.29 -12.55 16.74
N ASP A 179 -1.62 -12.17 15.51
CA ASP A 179 -2.07 -13.12 14.48
C ASP A 179 -0.88 -13.98 14.04
N LEU A 180 -0.88 -15.26 14.40
CA LEU A 180 0.18 -16.21 14.03
C LEU A 180 0.22 -16.49 12.51
N GLY A 181 -0.84 -16.12 11.78
CA GLY A 181 -0.80 -15.99 10.33
C GLY A 181 -0.78 -17.26 9.53
N THR A 182 -1.25 -18.36 10.10
CA THR A 182 -1.25 -19.66 9.44
C THR A 182 -2.30 -19.77 8.34
N ASP A 183 -3.42 -19.02 8.41
CA ASP A 183 -4.58 -19.24 7.54
C ASP A 183 -5.18 -17.99 6.91
N THR A 184 -4.33 -17.04 6.52
CA THR A 184 -4.84 -15.81 5.90
C THR A 184 -5.32 -16.04 4.47
N VAL A 185 -6.61 -15.86 4.24
CA VAL A 185 -7.24 -15.90 2.92
C VAL A 185 -7.16 -14.52 2.27
N ILE A 186 -6.76 -14.46 0.99
CA ILE A 186 -6.77 -13.22 0.21
C ILE A 186 -8.24 -12.79 -0.01
N LYS A 187 -8.58 -11.58 0.44
CA LYS A 187 -9.94 -11.02 0.34
C LYS A 187 -9.95 -9.81 -0.60
N PRO A 188 -10.21 -10.01 -1.92
CA PRO A 188 -10.34 -8.89 -2.85
C PRO A 188 -11.56 -8.03 -2.52
N VAL A 189 -11.43 -6.71 -2.69
CA VAL A 189 -12.57 -5.79 -2.60
C VAL A 189 -13.35 -5.85 -3.91
N LYS A 190 -14.61 -6.28 -3.84
CA LYS A 190 -15.52 -6.27 -4.99
C LYS A 190 -15.94 -4.83 -5.29
N LYS A 191 -15.59 -4.29 -6.46
CA LYS A 191 -16.16 -3.02 -6.94
C LYS A 191 -17.65 -3.22 -7.22
N LYS A 192 -18.53 -2.61 -6.41
CA LYS A 192 -19.96 -2.51 -6.75
C LYS A 192 -20.07 -1.48 -7.87
N TYR A 193 -20.18 -1.92 -9.11
CA TYR A 193 -20.55 -1.05 -10.22
C TYR A 193 -22.02 -0.62 -10.02
N LYS A 194 -22.26 0.60 -9.54
CA LYS A 194 -23.54 1.28 -9.75
C LYS A 194 -23.54 1.78 -11.19
N ILE A 195 -24.15 1.03 -12.10
CA ILE A 195 -24.53 1.55 -13.42
C ILE A 195 -25.62 2.57 -13.13
N LYS A 196 -25.27 3.86 -13.12
CA LYS A 196 -26.27 4.92 -13.25
C LYS A 196 -26.79 4.83 -14.68
N ARG A 197 -27.97 4.25 -14.87
CA ARG A 197 -28.73 4.45 -16.11
C ARG A 197 -29.04 5.93 -16.19
N SER A 198 -28.41 6.64 -17.13
CA SER A 198 -28.83 7.99 -17.52
C SER A 198 -30.18 7.86 -18.19
N SER A 199 -31.21 8.40 -17.56
CA SER A 199 -32.50 8.63 -18.20
C SER A 199 -32.28 9.71 -19.26
N SER A 200 -32.38 9.35 -20.53
CA SER A 200 -32.41 10.27 -21.66
C SER A 200 -33.61 11.21 -21.52
N PRO A 201 -33.49 12.53 -21.71
CA PRO A 201 -34.64 13.41 -21.72
C PRO A 201 -35.43 13.18 -23.01
N THR A 202 -36.71 12.82 -22.86
CA THR A 202 -37.66 12.72 -23.95
C THR A 202 -37.91 14.12 -24.52
N MET A 203 -37.46 14.33 -25.74
CA MET A 203 -37.73 15.55 -26.48
C MET A 203 -39.23 15.59 -26.84
N LYS A 204 -40.01 16.48 -26.20
CA LYS A 204 -41.40 16.75 -26.63
C LYS A 204 -41.36 17.63 -27.89
N ILE A 205 -41.79 17.06 -29.00
CA ILE A 205 -42.06 17.79 -30.22
C ILE A 205 -43.43 18.48 -30.01
N VAL A 206 -43.41 19.80 -29.98
CA VAL A 206 -44.62 20.62 -30.02
C VAL A 206 -44.96 20.87 -31.47
N LYS A 207 -46.20 20.52 -31.87
CA LYS A 207 -46.78 20.84 -33.17
C LYS A 207 -47.24 22.28 -33.18
#